data_27343a5d2d60ce3c217baa321a30239a
#
_entry.id   27343a5d2d60ce3c217baa321a30239a
#
_cell.length_a   1.000
_cell.length_b   1.000
_cell.length_c   1.000
_cell.angle_alpha   90.00
_cell.angle_beta   90.00
_cell.angle_gamma   90.00
#
_symmetry.space_group_name_H-M   'P 1'
#
loop_
_entity.id
_entity.type
_entity.pdbx_description
1 polymer ?
#
loop_
_entity_poly.entity_id
_entity_poly.type
_entity_poly.pdbx_seq_one_letter_code
_entity_poly.pdbx_strand_id
1 'polypeptide(L)'
;VTESEYLARRESVKRDMLVREQDGLNQIAVLEDDVLVEHYVARHTQVSMVGNVYLGRVQNVLPSMEAAFVDIGKGRNAVLYAGEVNWEAAGLEGKPRRIEQALKSGDTVLVQVTKDPIGHKGARLTAQITLAGRHLVLVPSGAMTGISRKLPEKERQRLKKLLREIVPSEHGVIVR
;
A
#
# COMPACT_ATOMS: atom_id res chain seq x y z
N VAL A 1 14.70 -24.54 17.70
CA VAL A 1 14.17 -25.03 16.41
C VAL A 1 14.96 -24.34 15.31
N THR A 2 15.65 -25.07 14.47
CA THR A 2 16.39 -24.53 13.33
C THR A 2 15.41 -24.08 12.24
N GLU A 3 15.85 -23.19 11.35
CA GLU A 3 15.01 -22.70 10.24
C GLU A 3 14.56 -23.87 9.32
N SER A 4 15.40 -24.86 9.12
CA SER A 4 15.07 -26.09 8.37
C SER A 4 14.02 -26.95 9.05
N GLU A 5 14.07 -27.10 10.38
CA GLU A 5 13.03 -27.81 11.16
C GLU A 5 11.70 -27.07 11.17
N TYR A 6 11.74 -25.73 11.23
CA TYR A 6 10.56 -24.89 11.13
C TYR A 6 9.89 -25.02 9.75
N LEU A 7 10.67 -24.95 8.67
CA LEU A 7 10.17 -25.11 7.31
C LEU A 7 9.62 -26.52 7.06
N ALA A 8 10.34 -27.58 7.51
CA ALA A 8 9.88 -28.95 7.38
C ALA A 8 8.55 -29.20 8.12
N ARG A 9 8.39 -28.66 9.34
CA ARG A 9 7.11 -28.71 10.05
C ARG A 9 6.01 -27.98 9.30
N ARG A 10 6.31 -26.80 8.75
CA ARG A 10 5.34 -26.00 8.00
C ARG A 10 4.89 -26.68 6.71
N GLU A 11 5.76 -27.46 6.07
CA GLU A 11 5.44 -28.20 4.85
C GLU A 11 4.69 -29.51 5.12
N SER A 12 4.89 -30.12 6.29
CA SER A 12 4.26 -31.40 6.65
C SER A 12 2.85 -31.28 7.25
N VAL A 13 2.44 -30.07 7.64
CA VAL A 13 1.12 -29.82 8.25
C VAL A 13 0.05 -29.77 7.18
N LYS A 14 -1.00 -30.59 7.35
CA LYS A 14 -2.22 -30.49 6.52
C LYS A 14 -2.93 -29.17 6.83
N ARG A 15 -3.14 -28.34 5.83
CA ARG A 15 -3.90 -27.08 5.96
C ARG A 15 -5.18 -27.14 5.16
N ASP A 16 -6.28 -26.90 5.85
CA ASP A 16 -7.60 -26.73 5.25
C ASP A 16 -8.09 -25.30 5.47
N MET A 17 -8.58 -24.66 4.42
CA MET A 17 -9.24 -23.37 4.49
C MET A 17 -10.73 -23.56 4.22
N LEU A 18 -11.54 -23.29 5.23
CA LEU A 18 -13.00 -23.32 5.13
C LEU A 18 -13.52 -21.92 4.92
N VAL A 19 -14.29 -21.72 3.86
CA VAL A 19 -14.92 -20.42 3.55
C VAL A 19 -16.43 -20.59 3.61
N ARG A 20 -17.09 -19.76 4.41
CA ARG A 20 -18.54 -19.68 4.50
C ARG A 20 -18.99 -18.26 4.19
N GLU A 21 -19.95 -18.13 3.30
CA GLU A 21 -20.67 -16.90 3.05
C GLU A 21 -22.10 -17.03 3.52
N GLN A 22 -22.52 -16.15 4.42
CA GLN A 22 -23.90 -16.11 4.92
C GLN A 22 -24.24 -14.69 5.40
N ASP A 23 -25.41 -14.19 5.01
CA ASP A 23 -25.98 -12.91 5.47
C ASP A 23 -25.03 -11.72 5.32
N GLY A 24 -24.29 -11.66 4.21
CA GLY A 24 -23.30 -10.60 3.95
C GLY A 24 -22.03 -10.67 4.80
N LEU A 25 -21.81 -11.82 5.46
CA LEU A 25 -20.59 -12.15 6.20
C LEU A 25 -19.81 -13.22 5.45
N ASN A 26 -18.53 -12.98 5.25
CA ASN A 26 -17.56 -14.00 4.87
C ASN A 26 -16.79 -14.43 6.10
N GLN A 27 -16.90 -15.71 6.44
CA GLN A 27 -16.10 -16.35 7.49
C GLN A 27 -15.05 -17.22 6.82
N ILE A 28 -13.81 -17.06 7.23
CA ILE A 28 -12.68 -17.88 6.77
C ILE A 28 -12.02 -18.49 7.99
N ALA A 29 -11.99 -19.81 8.02
CA ALA A 29 -11.32 -20.57 9.07
C ALA A 29 -10.15 -21.34 8.45
N VAL A 30 -8.97 -21.22 9.06
CA VAL A 30 -7.79 -22.00 8.68
C VAL A 30 -7.55 -23.05 9.76
N LEU A 31 -7.49 -24.29 9.33
CA LEU A 31 -7.20 -25.43 10.20
C LEU A 31 -5.81 -25.98 9.86
N GLU A 32 -5.07 -26.35 10.88
CA GLU A 32 -3.85 -27.14 10.79
C GLU A 32 -4.06 -28.47 11.52
N ASP A 33 -3.97 -29.59 10.79
CA ASP A 33 -4.25 -30.94 11.31
C ASP A 33 -5.61 -31.00 12.06
N ASP A 34 -6.65 -30.45 11.43
CA ASP A 34 -8.02 -30.34 11.93
C ASP A 34 -8.20 -29.43 13.18
N VAL A 35 -7.16 -28.69 13.59
CA VAL A 35 -7.23 -27.71 14.68
C VAL A 35 -7.36 -26.31 14.10
N LEU A 36 -8.35 -25.54 14.55
CA LEU A 36 -8.54 -24.13 14.14
C LEU A 36 -7.38 -23.28 14.65
N VAL A 37 -6.61 -22.70 13.70
CA VAL A 37 -5.46 -21.84 14.02
C VAL A 37 -5.71 -20.36 13.69
N GLU A 38 -6.55 -20.07 12.69
CA GLU A 38 -6.91 -18.70 12.32
C GLU A 38 -8.39 -18.61 11.98
N HIS A 39 -9.02 -17.52 12.37
CA HIS A 39 -10.41 -17.23 12.05
C HIS A 39 -10.58 -15.76 11.66
N TYR A 40 -11.10 -15.51 10.47
CA TYR A 40 -11.36 -14.18 9.94
C TYR A 40 -12.85 -14.00 9.68
N VAL A 41 -13.35 -12.82 9.97
CA VAL A 41 -14.72 -12.41 9.63
C VAL A 41 -14.66 -11.10 8.88
N ALA A 42 -15.15 -11.07 7.66
CA ALA A 42 -15.27 -9.87 6.84
C ALA A 42 -16.73 -9.59 6.51
N ARG A 43 -17.18 -8.37 6.74
CA ARG A 43 -18.53 -7.91 6.35
C ARG A 43 -18.46 -7.20 5.00
N HIS A 44 -19.39 -7.49 4.09
CA HIS A 44 -19.49 -6.82 2.79
C HIS A 44 -19.71 -5.30 2.91
N THR A 45 -20.28 -4.84 4.03
CA THR A 45 -20.53 -3.42 4.30
C THR A 45 -19.31 -2.64 4.80
N GLN A 46 -18.22 -3.31 5.16
CA GLN A 46 -16.98 -2.71 5.65
C GLN A 46 -15.83 -2.95 4.66
N VAL A 47 -16.01 -2.47 3.43
CA VAL A 47 -14.93 -2.52 2.43
C VAL A 47 -13.88 -1.48 2.78
N SER A 48 -12.67 -1.93 3.10
CA SER A 48 -11.52 -1.05 3.28
C SER A 48 -11.24 -0.28 1.99
N MET A 49 -10.93 1.01 2.12
CA MET A 49 -10.47 1.85 1.01
C MET A 49 -8.95 1.81 0.83
N VAL A 50 -8.22 1.15 1.73
CA VAL A 50 -6.74 1.10 1.68
C VAL A 50 -6.28 0.51 0.36
N GLY A 51 -5.35 1.23 -0.31
CA GLY A 51 -4.86 0.89 -1.64
C GLY A 51 -5.65 1.51 -2.80
N ASN A 52 -6.87 2.00 -2.58
CA ASN A 52 -7.63 2.69 -3.61
C ASN A 52 -6.93 3.99 -4.02
N VAL A 53 -6.97 4.28 -5.32
CA VAL A 53 -6.41 5.51 -5.90
C VAL A 53 -7.55 6.43 -6.32
N TYR A 54 -7.44 7.70 -5.99
CA TYR A 54 -8.43 8.74 -6.30
C TYR A 54 -7.76 9.94 -6.92
N LEU A 55 -8.47 10.61 -7.81
CA LEU A 55 -8.16 11.97 -8.24
C LEU A 55 -8.91 12.92 -7.29
N GLY A 56 -8.21 13.41 -6.28
CA GLY A 56 -8.80 14.26 -5.24
C GLY A 56 -8.66 15.75 -5.55
N ARG A 57 -9.50 16.56 -4.88
CA ARG A 57 -9.43 18.02 -4.92
C ARG A 57 -9.01 18.56 -3.56
N VAL A 58 -7.94 19.35 -3.51
CA VAL A 58 -7.48 20.01 -2.29
C VAL A 58 -8.53 21.01 -1.84
N GLN A 59 -9.05 20.86 -0.62
CA GLN A 59 -10.03 21.76 -0.02
C GLN A 59 -9.32 22.86 0.78
N ASN A 60 -8.47 22.46 1.70
CA ASN A 60 -7.72 23.34 2.58
C ASN A 60 -6.27 22.89 2.69
N VAL A 61 -5.37 23.87 2.78
CA VAL A 61 -3.97 23.65 3.15
C VAL A 61 -3.73 24.25 4.52
N LEU A 62 -3.14 23.46 5.43
CA LEU A 62 -2.88 23.82 6.81
C LEU A 62 -1.37 23.80 7.08
N PRO A 63 -0.65 24.93 6.89
CA PRO A 63 0.80 25.00 7.09
C PRO A 63 1.24 24.64 8.50
N SER A 64 0.43 24.99 9.53
CA SER A 64 0.73 24.66 10.93
C SER A 64 0.77 23.17 11.23
N MET A 65 0.06 22.35 10.45
CA MET A 65 0.05 20.90 10.57
C MET A 65 0.90 20.22 9.50
N GLU A 66 1.45 20.97 8.55
CA GLU A 66 2.11 20.44 7.36
C GLU A 66 1.23 19.38 6.66
N ALA A 67 -0.05 19.74 6.44
CA ALA A 67 -1.07 18.86 5.89
C ALA A 67 -2.02 19.60 4.96
N ALA A 68 -2.68 18.85 4.07
CA ALA A 68 -3.78 19.32 3.25
C ALA A 68 -4.99 18.41 3.43
N PHE A 69 -6.19 18.97 3.49
CA PHE A 69 -7.44 18.25 3.40
C PHE A 69 -7.83 18.10 1.93
N VAL A 70 -8.14 16.87 1.54
CA VAL A 70 -8.43 16.49 0.15
C VAL A 70 -9.79 15.81 0.09
N ASP A 71 -10.66 16.32 -0.77
CA ASP A 71 -11.93 15.66 -1.10
C ASP A 71 -11.66 14.55 -2.12
N ILE A 72 -11.98 13.32 -1.74
CA ILE A 72 -11.88 12.12 -2.59
C ILE A 72 -13.25 11.58 -3.02
N GLY A 73 -14.31 12.39 -2.87
CA GLY A 73 -15.67 12.00 -3.25
C GLY A 73 -16.33 10.97 -2.32
N LYS A 74 -15.88 10.88 -1.05
CA LYS A 74 -16.41 9.93 -0.05
C LYS A 74 -17.08 10.62 1.15
N GLY A 75 -17.55 11.84 0.94
CA GLY A 75 -18.29 12.64 1.92
C GLY A 75 -17.45 13.29 3.00
N ARG A 76 -16.36 12.68 3.43
CA ARG A 76 -15.42 13.25 4.41
C ARG A 76 -14.08 13.53 3.76
N ASN A 77 -13.52 14.72 4.01
CA ASN A 77 -12.20 15.05 3.52
C ASN A 77 -11.15 14.12 4.14
N ALA A 78 -10.25 13.64 3.29
CA ALA A 78 -9.07 12.87 3.68
C ALA A 78 -7.89 13.79 3.95
N VAL A 79 -6.83 13.27 4.54
CA VAL A 79 -5.65 14.04 4.96
C VAL A 79 -4.41 13.58 4.20
N LEU A 80 -3.72 14.52 3.57
CA LEU A 80 -2.42 14.34 2.94
C LEU A 80 -1.37 15.15 3.70
N TYR A 81 -0.40 14.48 4.33
CA TYR A 81 0.71 15.12 5.03
C TYR A 81 1.86 15.45 4.09
N ALA A 82 2.66 16.46 4.43
CA ALA A 82 3.80 16.90 3.64
C ALA A 82 4.81 15.77 3.35
N GLY A 83 5.02 14.85 4.30
CA GLY A 83 5.89 13.68 4.11
C GLY A 83 5.42 12.70 3.03
N GLU A 84 4.14 12.75 2.66
CA GLU A 84 3.51 11.86 1.68
C GLU A 84 3.30 12.54 0.30
N VAL A 85 3.70 13.79 0.14
CA VAL A 85 3.65 14.51 -1.13
C VAL A 85 4.75 14.00 -2.07
N ASN A 86 4.45 13.92 -3.34
CA ASN A 86 5.46 13.65 -4.37
C ASN A 86 6.16 14.97 -4.75
N TRP A 87 7.23 15.30 -4.03
CA TRP A 87 7.98 16.57 -4.19
C TRP A 87 8.70 16.67 -5.52
N GLU A 88 9.15 15.56 -6.07
CA GLU A 88 9.78 15.49 -7.39
C GLU A 88 8.77 15.88 -8.48
N ALA A 89 7.60 15.26 -8.47
CA ALA A 89 6.52 15.59 -9.41
C ALA A 89 6.03 17.05 -9.27
N ALA A 90 6.14 17.63 -8.07
CA ALA A 90 5.82 19.04 -7.82
C ALA A 90 6.95 20.01 -8.26
N GLY A 91 8.11 19.50 -8.74
CA GLY A 91 9.26 20.33 -9.14
C GLY A 91 9.94 21.06 -7.98
N LEU A 92 9.82 20.54 -6.76
CA LEU A 92 10.30 21.14 -5.51
C LEU A 92 11.45 20.34 -4.88
N GLU A 93 12.14 19.54 -5.65
CA GLU A 93 13.30 18.78 -5.18
C GLU A 93 14.38 19.71 -4.60
N GLY A 94 14.92 19.35 -3.45
CA GLY A 94 15.98 20.13 -2.79
C GLY A 94 15.53 21.39 -2.07
N LYS A 95 14.23 21.74 -2.08
CA LYS A 95 13.65 22.86 -1.32
C LYS A 95 13.11 22.40 0.03
N PRO A 96 12.94 23.30 1.03
CA PRO A 96 12.23 22.97 2.26
C PRO A 96 10.84 22.41 1.93
N ARG A 97 10.51 21.26 2.53
CA ARG A 97 9.24 20.53 2.26
C ARG A 97 8.09 21.14 3.04
N ARG A 98 7.61 22.30 2.60
CA ARG A 98 6.45 22.98 3.18
C ARG A 98 5.22 22.75 2.32
N ILE A 99 4.12 22.31 2.95
CA ILE A 99 2.90 21.87 2.25
C ILE A 99 2.31 22.96 1.34
N GLU A 100 2.35 24.22 1.76
CA GLU A 100 1.84 25.38 1.01
C GLU A 100 2.64 25.70 -0.26
N GLN A 101 3.84 25.12 -0.41
CA GLN A 101 4.63 25.26 -1.64
C GLN A 101 4.22 24.23 -2.69
N ALA A 102 3.74 23.06 -2.24
CA ALA A 102 3.39 21.95 -3.11
C ALA A 102 1.93 21.97 -3.54
N LEU A 103 1.02 22.42 -2.66
CA LEU A 103 -0.42 22.32 -2.85
C LEU A 103 -1.13 23.63 -2.49
N LYS A 104 -2.15 23.95 -3.28
CA LYS A 104 -3.08 25.06 -3.05
C LYS A 104 -4.51 24.56 -3.03
N SER A 105 -5.38 25.29 -2.34
CA SER A 105 -6.82 25.02 -2.37
C SER A 105 -7.34 25.07 -3.81
N GLY A 106 -8.11 24.08 -4.20
CA GLY A 106 -8.63 23.90 -5.56
C GLY A 106 -7.76 23.01 -6.47
N ASP A 107 -6.50 22.74 -6.10
CA ASP A 107 -5.63 21.87 -6.88
C ASP A 107 -6.20 20.45 -6.98
N THR A 108 -5.92 19.79 -8.09
CA THR A 108 -6.23 18.38 -8.30
C THR A 108 -4.97 17.55 -8.01
N VAL A 109 -5.11 16.51 -7.21
CA VAL A 109 -3.99 15.64 -6.82
C VAL A 109 -4.36 14.17 -6.92
N LEU A 110 -3.47 13.36 -7.51
CA LEU A 110 -3.61 11.92 -7.52
C LEU A 110 -3.11 11.36 -6.19
N VAL A 111 -3.98 10.63 -5.48
CA VAL A 111 -3.70 10.15 -4.13
C VAL A 111 -4.15 8.70 -3.94
N GLN A 112 -3.48 8.00 -3.05
CA GLN A 112 -3.81 6.64 -2.64
C GLN A 112 -4.11 6.60 -1.16
N VAL A 113 -5.13 5.85 -0.76
CA VAL A 113 -5.49 5.66 0.64
C VAL A 113 -4.50 4.71 1.31
N THR A 114 -3.91 5.14 2.43
CA THR A 114 -3.01 4.33 3.25
C THR A 114 -3.63 3.85 4.55
N LYS A 115 -4.65 4.58 5.05
CA LYS A 115 -5.43 4.20 6.23
C LYS A 115 -6.89 4.60 6.04
N ASP A 116 -7.79 3.70 6.46
CA ASP A 116 -9.22 3.96 6.47
C ASP A 116 -9.59 5.10 7.46
N PRO A 117 -10.72 5.78 7.24
CA PRO A 117 -11.26 6.72 8.21
C PRO A 117 -11.52 6.04 9.56
N ILE A 118 -11.20 6.72 10.65
CA ILE A 118 -11.44 6.24 12.02
C ILE A 118 -12.11 7.34 12.83
N GLY A 119 -13.30 7.05 13.39
CA GLY A 119 -14.08 8.02 14.16
C GLY A 119 -14.36 9.28 13.35
N HIS A 120 -13.91 10.44 13.84
CA HIS A 120 -14.06 11.72 13.14
C HIS A 120 -12.91 12.05 12.18
N LYS A 121 -11.85 11.25 12.15
CA LYS A 121 -10.70 11.44 11.26
C LYS A 121 -10.99 10.87 9.89
N GLY A 122 -10.72 11.65 8.84
CA GLY A 122 -10.77 11.20 7.45
C GLY A 122 -9.66 10.18 7.12
N ALA A 123 -9.78 9.56 5.94
CA ALA A 123 -8.77 8.65 5.43
C ALA A 123 -7.40 9.33 5.35
N ARG A 124 -6.33 8.57 5.54
CA ARG A 124 -4.96 9.03 5.32
C ARG A 124 -4.53 8.73 3.90
N LEU A 125 -3.87 9.69 3.28
CA LEU A 125 -3.47 9.63 1.88
C LEU A 125 -1.94 9.68 1.72
N THR A 126 -1.49 9.17 0.57
CA THR A 126 -0.16 9.42 0.02
C THR A 126 -0.28 9.81 -1.45
N ALA A 127 0.60 10.69 -1.92
CA ALA A 127 0.78 10.97 -3.34
C ALA A 127 1.87 10.11 -3.98
N GLN A 128 2.54 9.27 -3.20
CA GLN A 128 3.52 8.28 -3.66
C GLN A 128 2.80 6.97 -3.96
N ILE A 129 2.20 6.89 -5.15
CA ILE A 129 1.37 5.76 -5.54
C ILE A 129 2.21 4.48 -5.66
N THR A 130 1.70 3.38 -5.11
CA THR A 130 2.28 2.05 -5.26
C THR A 130 1.22 1.03 -5.65
N LEU A 131 1.56 0.11 -6.55
CA LEU A 131 0.71 -0.99 -6.95
C LEU A 131 1.30 -2.29 -6.41
N ALA A 132 0.79 -2.72 -5.27
CA ALA A 132 1.33 -3.85 -4.52
C ALA A 132 0.72 -5.17 -4.99
N GLY A 133 1.55 -6.07 -5.49
CA GLY A 133 1.25 -7.48 -5.71
C GLY A 133 1.83 -8.35 -4.59
N ARG A 134 1.62 -9.66 -4.70
CA ARG A 134 2.09 -10.64 -3.70
C ARG A 134 3.62 -10.65 -3.55
N HIS A 135 4.35 -10.62 -4.66
CA HIS A 135 5.81 -10.75 -4.70
C HIS A 135 6.52 -9.51 -5.23
N LEU A 136 5.76 -8.54 -5.72
CA LEU A 136 6.28 -7.38 -6.41
C LEU A 136 5.43 -6.15 -6.09
N VAL A 137 6.07 -5.00 -5.92
CA VAL A 137 5.41 -3.69 -5.83
C VAL A 137 5.92 -2.83 -6.98
N LEU A 138 5.01 -2.35 -7.81
CA LEU A 138 5.31 -1.34 -8.84
C LEU A 138 5.16 0.06 -8.24
N VAL A 139 6.12 0.92 -8.49
CA VAL A 139 6.12 2.35 -8.12
C VAL A 139 6.13 3.18 -9.40
N PRO A 140 4.95 3.62 -9.89
CA PRO A 140 4.83 4.25 -11.21
C PRO A 140 5.66 5.51 -11.43
N SER A 141 5.95 6.25 -10.36
CA SER A 141 6.75 7.49 -10.40
C SER A 141 8.14 7.34 -9.77
N GLY A 142 8.64 6.12 -9.64
CA GLY A 142 9.92 5.84 -9.00
C GLY A 142 10.93 5.24 -9.98
N ALA A 143 12.19 5.63 -9.88
CA ALA A 143 13.28 5.05 -10.69
C ALA A 143 14.04 3.93 -9.96
N MET A 144 13.67 3.60 -8.71
CA MET A 144 14.42 2.68 -7.87
C MET A 144 13.94 1.24 -8.02
N THR A 145 14.86 0.34 -8.37
CA THR A 145 14.62 -1.10 -8.35
C THR A 145 15.27 -1.72 -7.11
N GLY A 146 14.44 -2.30 -6.26
CA GLY A 146 14.85 -3.03 -5.06
C GLY A 146 14.54 -4.52 -5.18
N ILE A 147 15.46 -5.38 -4.74
CA ILE A 147 15.23 -6.82 -4.66
C ILE A 147 15.57 -7.28 -3.24
N SER A 148 14.66 -8.06 -2.64
CA SER A 148 14.82 -8.55 -1.28
C SER A 148 16.16 -9.23 -1.05
N ARG A 149 16.85 -8.83 0.02
CA ARG A 149 18.11 -9.45 0.44
C ARG A 149 17.93 -10.88 0.98
N LYS A 150 16.70 -11.29 1.28
CA LYS A 150 16.37 -12.65 1.71
C LYS A 150 16.50 -13.69 0.59
N LEU A 151 16.49 -13.25 -0.68
CA LEU A 151 16.66 -14.15 -1.82
C LEU A 151 18.13 -14.55 -2.01
N PRO A 152 18.40 -15.79 -2.44
CA PRO A 152 19.75 -16.24 -2.81
C PRO A 152 20.36 -15.33 -3.88
N GLU A 153 21.69 -15.13 -3.85
CA GLU A 153 22.39 -14.22 -4.76
C GLU A 153 22.15 -14.56 -6.24
N LYS A 154 22.18 -15.85 -6.59
CA LYS A 154 21.90 -16.32 -7.96
C LYS A 154 20.52 -15.87 -8.46
N GLU A 155 19.51 -15.97 -7.59
CA GLU A 155 18.13 -15.56 -7.93
C GLU A 155 18.02 -14.04 -8.02
N ARG A 156 18.67 -13.30 -7.13
CA ARG A 156 18.73 -11.82 -7.19
C ARG A 156 19.33 -11.34 -8.50
N GLN A 157 20.41 -11.95 -8.96
CA GLN A 157 21.05 -11.60 -10.24
C GLN A 157 20.15 -11.91 -11.44
N ARG A 158 19.49 -13.07 -11.42
CA ARG A 158 18.51 -13.46 -12.46
C ARG A 158 17.37 -12.44 -12.55
N LEU A 159 16.76 -12.10 -11.39
CA LEU A 159 15.67 -11.13 -11.32
C LEU A 159 16.12 -9.74 -11.74
N LYS A 160 17.31 -9.30 -11.33
CA LYS A 160 17.87 -8.00 -11.74
C LYS A 160 18.02 -7.87 -13.25
N LYS A 161 18.46 -8.95 -13.92
CA LYS A 161 18.54 -8.97 -15.39
C LYS A 161 17.15 -8.88 -16.01
N LEU A 162 16.23 -9.72 -15.57
CA LEU A 162 14.86 -9.78 -16.09
C LEU A 162 14.14 -8.42 -15.92
N LEU A 163 14.22 -7.80 -14.74
CA LEU A 163 13.56 -6.52 -14.46
C LEU A 163 14.09 -5.39 -15.35
N ARG A 164 15.36 -5.38 -15.70
CA ARG A 164 15.91 -4.39 -16.63
C ARG A 164 15.34 -4.48 -18.06
N GLU A 165 14.91 -5.68 -18.44
CA GLU A 165 14.35 -5.93 -19.77
C GLU A 165 12.85 -5.58 -19.85
N ILE A 166 12.10 -5.76 -18.75
CA ILE A 166 10.64 -5.64 -18.75
C ILE A 166 10.08 -4.39 -18.08
N VAL A 167 10.84 -3.75 -17.17
CA VAL A 167 10.38 -2.56 -16.44
C VAL A 167 10.78 -1.30 -17.18
N PRO A 168 9.84 -0.40 -17.54
CA PRO A 168 10.16 0.89 -18.11
C PRO A 168 11.07 1.72 -17.19
N SER A 169 11.94 2.52 -17.76
CA SER A 169 12.97 3.29 -17.03
C SER A 169 12.40 4.30 -16.03
N GLU A 170 11.19 4.77 -16.30
CA GLU A 170 10.45 5.73 -15.44
C GLU A 170 9.72 5.09 -14.27
N HIS A 171 9.75 3.77 -14.15
CA HIS A 171 9.07 3.04 -13.08
C HIS A 171 10.06 2.35 -12.15
N GLY A 172 9.76 2.39 -10.86
CA GLY A 172 10.45 1.61 -9.84
C GLY A 172 9.76 0.28 -9.57
N VAL A 173 10.53 -0.71 -9.15
CA VAL A 173 10.02 -2.03 -8.77
C VAL A 173 10.71 -2.52 -7.52
N ILE A 174 9.91 -3.03 -6.57
CA ILE A 174 10.41 -3.69 -5.37
C ILE A 174 9.97 -5.15 -5.41
N VAL A 175 10.92 -6.07 -5.42
CA VAL A 175 10.69 -7.51 -5.29
C VAL A 175 10.87 -7.93 -3.84
N ARG A 176 9.86 -8.63 -3.29
CA ARG A 176 9.78 -9.04 -1.88
C ARG A 176 9.45 -10.50 -1.69
#